data_75ccd8a2547ebab6ddeb00e37929f3e0
#
_entry.id   75ccd8a2547ebab6ddeb00e37929f3e0
#
_cell.length_a   1.000
_cell.length_b   1.000
_cell.length_c   1.000
_cell.angle_alpha   90.00
_cell.angle_beta   90.00
_cell.angle_gamma   90.00
#
_symmetry.space_group_name_H-M   'P 1'
#
loop_
_entity.id
_entity.type
_entity.pdbx_description
1 polymer ?
#
loop_
_entity_poly.entity_id
_entity_poly.type
_entity_poly.pdbx_seq_one_letter_code
_entity_poly.pdbx_strand_id
1 'polypeptide(L)'
;MTMSIERYRTVTGTSEGIHRELASKFIARAFPIANEAEFKRIAERFGNEHPASRHMCYAWVLGDAGDHHRANDDGEPSGTAGLPILRRIRSLDLTFCGVAVVRYFGGTLLGKPGLIQAYGEAARLAL
;
A
#
# COMPACT_ATOMS: atom_id res chain seq x y z
N MET A 1 -10.03 35.64 -16.66
CA MET A 1 -9.95 34.70 -15.54
C MET A 1 -9.37 33.38 -16.01
N THR A 2 -8.39 32.92 -15.33
CA THR A 2 -7.79 31.65 -15.67
C THR A 2 -8.46 30.55 -14.84
N MET A 3 -9.06 29.60 -15.52
CA MET A 3 -9.53 28.40 -14.89
C MET A 3 -8.37 27.42 -14.84
N SER A 4 -7.81 27.24 -13.67
CA SER A 4 -6.87 26.17 -13.44
C SER A 4 -7.67 24.89 -13.24
N ILE A 5 -7.66 24.01 -14.22
CA ILE A 5 -8.21 22.69 -14.06
C ILE A 5 -7.09 21.84 -13.48
N GLU A 6 -7.16 21.60 -12.19
CA GLU A 6 -6.22 20.70 -11.57
C GLU A 6 -6.56 19.28 -11.97
N ARG A 7 -5.54 18.60 -12.47
CA ARG A 7 -5.67 17.21 -12.88
C ARG A 7 -4.81 16.35 -11.98
N TYR A 8 -5.37 15.28 -11.54
CA TYR A 8 -4.64 14.26 -10.81
C TYR A 8 -5.09 12.89 -11.27
N ARG A 9 -4.26 11.89 -10.97
CA ARG A 9 -4.54 10.50 -11.29
C ARG A 9 -4.86 9.76 -10.02
N THR A 10 -5.87 8.91 -10.07
CA THR A 10 -6.25 8.05 -8.95
C THR A 10 -6.66 6.68 -9.46
N VAL A 11 -6.84 5.74 -8.54
CA VAL A 11 -7.38 4.43 -8.87
C VAL A 11 -8.90 4.53 -9.05
N THR A 12 -9.45 3.74 -9.95
CA THR A 12 -10.87 3.79 -10.28
C THR A 12 -11.74 2.95 -9.36
N GLY A 13 -11.14 2.05 -8.59
CA GLY A 13 -11.86 1.18 -7.67
C GLY A 13 -10.89 0.36 -6.85
N THR A 14 -11.43 -0.62 -6.13
CA THR A 14 -10.64 -1.52 -5.31
C THR A 14 -10.11 -2.67 -6.16
N SER A 15 -8.82 -2.96 -6.02
CA SER A 15 -8.19 -4.10 -6.68
C SER A 15 -7.16 -4.75 -5.77
N GLU A 16 -6.82 -5.99 -6.06
CA GLU A 16 -5.87 -6.76 -5.26
C GLU A 16 -4.75 -7.32 -6.11
N GLY A 17 -3.61 -7.53 -5.46
CA GLY A 17 -2.47 -8.22 -6.03
C GLY A 17 -1.88 -9.15 -4.99
N ILE A 18 -1.33 -10.27 -5.44
CA ILE A 18 -0.71 -11.26 -4.57
C ILE A 18 0.70 -11.54 -5.07
N HIS A 19 1.66 -11.46 -4.16
CA HIS A 19 3.04 -11.81 -4.42
C HIS A 19 3.48 -12.89 -3.44
N ARG A 20 4.20 -13.89 -3.92
CA ARG A 20 4.77 -14.95 -3.08
C ARG A 20 6.29 -14.90 -3.17
N GLU A 21 6.93 -15.05 -2.01
CA GLU A 21 8.40 -15.06 -1.90
C GLU A 21 8.80 -15.97 -0.78
N LEU A 22 9.61 -17.00 -1.09
CA LEU A 22 10.13 -17.96 -0.10
C LEU A 22 9.04 -18.43 0.87
N ALA A 23 7.92 -18.91 0.33
CA ALA A 23 6.74 -19.38 1.04
C ALA A 23 5.96 -18.30 1.82
N SER A 24 6.45 -17.07 1.91
CA SER A 24 5.66 -15.94 2.41
C SER A 24 4.66 -15.49 1.34
N LYS A 25 3.50 -15.01 1.78
CA LYS A 25 2.44 -14.52 0.90
C LYS A 25 2.10 -13.09 1.28
N PHE A 26 2.11 -12.22 0.29
CA PHE A 26 1.82 -10.80 0.43
C PHE A 26 0.58 -10.47 -0.37
N ILE A 27 -0.49 -10.08 0.30
CA ILE A 27 -1.75 -9.72 -0.35
C ILE A 27 -1.94 -8.23 -0.21
N ALA A 28 -1.95 -7.52 -1.34
CA ALA A 28 -2.15 -6.09 -1.38
C ALA A 28 -3.56 -5.76 -1.83
N ARG A 29 -4.15 -4.74 -1.21
CA ARG A 29 -5.40 -4.15 -1.66
C ARG A 29 -5.18 -2.67 -1.89
N ALA A 30 -5.47 -2.21 -3.11
CA ALA A 30 -5.42 -0.80 -3.49
C ALA A 30 -6.84 -0.27 -3.62
N PHE A 31 -7.08 0.94 -3.15
CA PHE A 31 -8.42 1.51 -3.13
C PHE A 31 -8.39 3.04 -3.13
N PRO A 32 -9.43 3.68 -3.67
CA PRO A 32 -9.54 5.13 -3.62
C PRO A 32 -9.94 5.58 -2.21
N ILE A 33 -9.46 6.74 -1.80
CA ILE A 33 -9.82 7.36 -0.53
C ILE A 33 -9.99 8.87 -0.72
N ALA A 34 -10.91 9.46 0.03
CA ALA A 34 -11.11 10.90 0.06
C ALA A 34 -10.32 11.56 1.21
N ASN A 35 -10.02 10.80 2.28
CA ASN A 35 -9.34 11.30 3.47
C ASN A 35 -8.73 10.15 4.27
N GLU A 36 -7.96 10.49 5.29
CA GLU A 36 -7.29 9.50 6.14
C GLU A 36 -8.28 8.62 6.91
N ALA A 37 -9.39 9.19 7.38
CA ALA A 37 -10.38 8.42 8.14
C ALA A 37 -10.99 7.31 7.28
N GLU A 38 -11.23 7.58 6.01
CA GLU A 38 -11.70 6.57 5.07
C GLU A 38 -10.65 5.48 4.85
N PHE A 39 -9.38 5.87 4.74
CA PHE A 39 -8.30 4.89 4.64
C PHE A 39 -8.31 3.94 5.84
N LYS A 40 -8.36 4.49 7.05
CA LYS A 40 -8.35 3.68 8.28
C LYS A 40 -9.49 2.68 8.32
N ARG A 41 -10.69 3.12 7.94
CA ARG A 41 -11.87 2.26 7.94
C ARG A 41 -11.73 1.08 6.95
N ILE A 42 -11.26 1.39 5.74
CA ILE A 42 -11.10 0.35 4.70
C ILE A 42 -9.95 -0.59 5.04
N ALA A 43 -8.83 -0.05 5.51
CA ALA A 43 -7.66 -0.85 5.90
C ALA A 43 -8.00 -1.76 7.08
N GLU A 44 -8.74 -1.27 8.08
CA GLU A 44 -9.16 -2.07 9.22
C GLU A 44 -10.04 -3.24 8.78
N ARG A 45 -10.98 -2.99 7.87
CA ARG A 45 -11.82 -4.05 7.30
C ARG A 45 -10.97 -5.10 6.59
N PHE A 46 -9.99 -4.66 5.81
CA PHE A 46 -9.07 -5.57 5.13
C PHE A 46 -8.27 -6.42 6.11
N GLY A 47 -7.74 -5.80 7.18
CA GLY A 47 -7.04 -6.52 8.24
C GLY A 47 -7.92 -7.56 8.92
N ASN A 48 -9.19 -7.25 9.14
CA ASN A 48 -10.15 -8.17 9.75
C ASN A 48 -10.46 -9.38 8.86
N GLU A 49 -10.30 -9.25 7.55
CA GLU A 49 -10.42 -10.38 6.62
C GLU A 49 -9.20 -11.31 6.70
N HIS A 50 -8.10 -10.86 7.31
CA HIS A 50 -6.86 -11.62 7.42
C HIS A 50 -6.34 -11.66 8.85
N PRO A 51 -7.11 -12.25 9.79
CA PRO A 51 -6.73 -12.23 11.21
C PRO A 51 -5.46 -13.01 11.53
N ALA A 52 -5.06 -13.94 10.65
CA ALA A 52 -3.84 -14.72 10.85
C ALA A 52 -2.59 -14.08 10.24
N SER A 53 -2.72 -12.91 9.61
CA SER A 53 -1.55 -12.23 9.05
C SER A 53 -0.68 -11.65 10.17
N ARG A 54 0.63 -11.60 9.92
CA ARG A 54 1.61 -11.08 10.89
C ARG A 54 1.68 -9.56 10.89
N HIS A 55 1.53 -8.95 9.71
CA HIS A 55 1.70 -7.52 9.52
C HIS A 55 0.69 -7.02 8.51
N MET A 56 0.19 -5.80 8.73
CA MET A 56 -0.55 -5.05 7.71
C MET A 56 0.15 -3.71 7.53
N CYS A 57 1.03 -3.67 6.55
CA CYS A 57 1.80 -2.48 6.20
C CYS A 57 1.03 -1.67 5.18
N TYR A 58 1.24 -0.36 5.15
CA TYR A 58 0.45 0.46 4.24
C TYR A 58 1.12 1.76 3.86
N ALA A 59 0.60 2.39 2.82
CA ALA A 59 0.86 3.78 2.48
C ALA A 59 -0.38 4.37 1.83
N TRP A 60 -0.54 5.68 1.99
CA TRP A 60 -1.58 6.41 1.27
C TRP A 60 -1.03 7.78 0.84
N VAL A 61 -1.63 8.32 -0.21
CA VAL A 61 -1.29 9.62 -0.78
C VAL A 61 -2.58 10.39 -0.97
N LEU A 62 -2.60 11.62 -0.48
CA LEU A 62 -3.73 12.55 -0.58
C LEU A 62 -3.24 13.91 -1.06
N GLY A 63 -4.20 14.75 -1.46
CA GLY A 63 -3.93 16.08 -1.99
C GLY A 63 -3.82 16.09 -3.49
N ASP A 64 -4.22 17.18 -4.12
CA ASP A 64 -4.21 17.31 -5.58
C ASP A 64 -2.81 17.12 -6.15
N ALA A 65 -1.80 17.60 -5.43
CA ALA A 65 -0.39 17.45 -5.81
C ALA A 65 0.25 16.19 -5.22
N GLY A 66 -0.49 15.38 -4.45
CA GLY A 66 0.05 14.19 -3.80
C GLY A 66 1.05 14.52 -2.69
N ASP A 67 0.93 15.68 -2.07
CA ASP A 67 1.90 16.19 -1.10
C ASP A 67 1.59 15.78 0.34
N HIS A 68 0.45 15.13 0.58
CA HIS A 68 0.08 14.62 1.89
C HIS A 68 0.09 13.09 1.85
N HIS A 69 0.94 12.47 2.65
CA HIS A 69 1.14 11.02 2.57
C HIS A 69 1.54 10.43 3.92
N ARG A 70 1.38 9.13 4.03
CA ARG A 70 1.84 8.36 5.17
C ARG A 70 2.28 6.97 4.71
N ALA A 71 3.30 6.44 5.38
CA ALA A 71 3.77 5.07 5.20
C ALA A 71 3.94 4.43 6.57
N ASN A 72 3.63 3.14 6.70
CA ASN A 72 3.70 2.42 7.96
C ASN A 72 4.21 1.00 7.74
N ASP A 73 5.20 0.61 8.53
CA ASP A 73 5.84 -0.70 8.44
C ASP A 73 5.18 -1.78 9.31
N ASP A 74 4.29 -1.39 10.19
CA ASP A 74 3.55 -2.29 11.09
C ASP A 74 4.41 -3.39 11.72
N GLY A 75 5.55 -3.00 12.28
CA GLY A 75 6.46 -3.93 12.94
C GLY A 75 7.48 -4.61 12.05
N GLU A 76 7.41 -4.47 10.73
CA GLU A 76 8.50 -4.88 9.86
C GLU A 76 9.71 -3.97 10.09
N PRO A 77 10.93 -4.39 9.73
CA PRO A 77 12.08 -3.52 9.89
C PRO A 77 11.89 -2.17 9.20
N SER A 78 12.38 -1.10 9.82
CA SER A 78 12.16 0.26 9.34
C SER A 78 12.52 0.43 7.86
N GLY A 79 11.58 1.00 7.10
CA GLY A 79 11.79 1.32 5.68
C GLY A 79 11.61 0.14 4.73
N THR A 80 11.22 -1.04 5.22
CA THR A 80 11.16 -2.25 4.39
C THR A 80 9.79 -2.54 3.80
N ALA A 81 8.74 -1.87 4.27
CA ALA A 81 7.38 -2.17 3.86
C ALA A 81 6.62 -0.92 3.40
N GLY A 82 6.36 0.01 4.31
CA GLY A 82 5.55 1.19 3.99
C GLY A 82 6.16 2.05 2.90
N LEU A 83 7.46 2.29 2.96
CA LEU A 83 8.15 3.12 1.96
C LEU A 83 8.16 2.48 0.56
N PRO A 84 8.45 1.19 0.41
CA PRO A 84 8.31 0.52 -0.89
C PRO A 84 6.89 0.60 -1.46
N ILE A 85 5.86 0.49 -0.62
CA ILE A 85 4.47 0.66 -1.05
C ILE A 85 4.26 2.09 -1.56
N LEU A 86 4.68 3.08 -0.78
CA LEU A 86 4.55 4.49 -1.14
C LEU A 86 5.24 4.80 -2.46
N ARG A 87 6.43 4.26 -2.68
CA ARG A 87 7.17 4.45 -3.93
C ARG A 87 6.40 3.94 -5.14
N ARG A 88 5.66 2.85 -4.99
CA ARG A 88 4.85 2.33 -6.11
C ARG A 88 3.69 3.25 -6.43
N ILE A 89 3.02 3.79 -5.42
CA ILE A 89 1.95 4.77 -5.63
C ILE A 89 2.51 5.99 -6.37
N ARG A 90 3.64 6.52 -5.89
CA ARG A 90 4.29 7.70 -6.49
C ARG A 90 4.82 7.44 -7.89
N SER A 91 5.31 6.24 -8.18
CA SER A 91 5.83 5.90 -9.51
C SER A 91 4.77 5.96 -10.59
N LEU A 92 3.50 5.83 -10.22
CA LEU A 92 2.35 5.94 -11.12
C LEU A 92 1.70 7.31 -11.05
N ASP A 93 2.28 8.23 -10.28
CA ASP A 93 1.77 9.59 -10.09
C ASP A 93 0.30 9.60 -9.61
N LEU A 94 -0.02 8.71 -8.67
CA LEU A 94 -1.37 8.56 -8.12
C LEU A 94 -1.53 9.35 -6.83
N THR A 95 -2.74 9.85 -6.61
CA THR A 95 -3.17 10.47 -5.36
C THR A 95 -4.61 10.06 -5.04
N PHE A 96 -5.11 10.41 -3.86
CA PHE A 96 -6.42 10.01 -3.35
C PHE A 96 -6.59 8.50 -3.36
N CYS A 97 -5.54 7.79 -2.96
CA CYS A 97 -5.56 6.34 -2.89
C CYS A 97 -4.65 5.83 -1.78
N GLY A 98 -4.91 4.60 -1.39
CA GLY A 98 -4.10 3.88 -0.43
C GLY A 98 -3.89 2.44 -0.86
N VAL A 99 -2.84 1.85 -0.31
CA VAL A 99 -2.54 0.43 -0.50
C VAL A 99 -2.18 -0.15 0.87
N ALA A 100 -2.86 -1.23 1.23
CA ALA A 100 -2.54 -2.01 2.42
C ALA A 100 -2.08 -3.40 1.97
N VAL A 101 -1.04 -3.91 2.62
CA VAL A 101 -0.48 -5.22 2.31
C VAL A 101 -0.43 -6.05 3.58
N VAL A 102 -1.10 -7.19 3.59
CA VAL A 102 -1.00 -8.17 4.68
C VAL A 102 0.02 -9.24 4.28
N ARG A 103 0.79 -9.68 5.26
CA ARG A 103 1.82 -10.69 5.04
C ARG A 103 1.55 -11.92 5.89
N TYR A 104 1.59 -13.08 5.24
CA TYR A 104 1.61 -14.40 5.87
C TYR A 104 3.04 -14.91 5.83
N PHE A 105 3.63 -15.09 7.01
CA PHE A 105 5.02 -15.53 7.12
C PHE A 105 5.14 -17.01 6.72
N GLY A 106 6.13 -17.31 5.88
CA GLY A 106 6.33 -18.66 5.34
C GLY A 106 7.40 -19.49 6.05
N GLY A 107 7.92 -19.00 7.18
CA GLY A 107 8.96 -19.71 7.94
C GLY A 107 10.39 -19.39 7.51
N THR A 108 10.60 -18.65 6.44
CA THR A 108 11.91 -18.25 5.96
C THR A 108 12.05 -16.74 6.00
N LEU A 109 13.14 -16.25 6.58
CA LEU A 109 13.44 -14.82 6.61
C LEU A 109 13.83 -14.34 5.21
N LEU A 110 13.27 -13.21 4.81
CA LEU A 110 13.55 -12.62 3.50
C LEU A 110 14.74 -11.66 3.52
N GLY A 111 15.09 -11.13 4.70
CA GLY A 111 16.03 -10.04 4.82
C GLY A 111 15.43 -8.71 4.35
N LYS A 112 16.12 -7.61 4.67
CA LYS A 112 15.61 -6.28 4.31
C LYS A 112 15.41 -6.10 2.80
N PRO A 113 16.39 -6.44 1.94
CA PRO A 113 16.20 -6.30 0.49
C PRO A 113 15.02 -7.12 -0.05
N GLY A 114 14.83 -8.34 0.46
CA GLY A 114 13.73 -9.20 0.06
C GLY A 114 12.38 -8.63 0.46
N LEU A 115 12.28 -8.05 1.66
CA LEU A 115 11.05 -7.40 2.12
C LEU A 115 10.70 -6.18 1.26
N ILE A 116 11.68 -5.33 0.99
CA ILE A 116 11.50 -4.14 0.14
C ILE A 116 10.93 -4.55 -1.22
N GLN A 117 11.52 -5.56 -1.83
CA GLN A 117 11.06 -6.04 -3.13
C GLN A 117 9.67 -6.65 -3.06
N ALA A 118 9.38 -7.47 -2.05
CA ALA A 118 8.11 -8.16 -1.92
C ALA A 118 6.96 -7.21 -1.67
N TYR A 119 7.10 -6.26 -0.75
CA TYR A 119 6.06 -5.27 -0.48
C TYR A 119 5.83 -4.36 -1.69
N GLY A 120 6.89 -3.92 -2.34
CA GLY A 120 6.79 -3.12 -3.55
C GLY A 120 6.10 -3.86 -4.67
N GLU A 121 6.43 -5.13 -4.86
CA GLU A 121 5.85 -5.95 -5.94
C GLU A 121 4.37 -6.24 -5.69
N ALA A 122 3.99 -6.56 -4.45
CA ALA A 122 2.59 -6.77 -4.10
C ALA A 122 1.76 -5.50 -4.38
N ALA A 123 2.28 -4.34 -3.98
CA ALA A 123 1.63 -3.05 -4.24
C ALA A 123 1.48 -2.81 -5.74
N ARG A 124 2.53 -3.07 -6.52
CA ARG A 124 2.51 -2.92 -7.97
C ARG A 124 1.40 -3.76 -8.61
N LEU A 125 1.27 -4.98 -8.16
CA LEU A 125 0.26 -5.90 -8.70
C LEU A 125 -1.17 -5.47 -8.38
N ALA A 126 -1.38 -4.77 -7.26
CA ALA A 126 -2.69 -4.25 -6.88
C ALA A 126 -3.02 -2.93 -7.60
N LEU A 127 -2.02 -2.15 -7.91
CA LEU A 127 -2.19 -0.87 -8.59
C LEU A 127 -2.25 -1.07 -10.10
#